data_10b108b48aa34db179c06c20278e2906
#
_entry.id   10b108b48aa34db179c06c20278e2906
#
_cell.length_a   1.000
_cell.length_b   1.000
_cell.length_c   1.000
_cell.angle_alpha   90.00
_cell.angle_beta   90.00
_cell.angle_gamma   90.00
#
_symmetry.space_group_name_H-M   'P 1'
#
loop_
_entity.id
_entity.type
_entity.pdbx_description
1 polymer ?
#
loop_
_entity_poly.entity_id
_entity_poly.type
_entity_poly.pdbx_seq_one_letter_code
_entity_poly.pdbx_strand_id
1 'polypeptide(L)'
;MKKYSSLVVILLLFFNTPLKADYLSNLTEEADKGDIVSQNNLGHLYLSGSSEYDIPKDTDKAIYYLSAAAAQGQVNAMTTVGWTYFTGEHGAPQDNDEAIYWNQKASDAGFTVASYNIGFFYYSGLAGLEQDLIMARKYWLLSASQWLNSEGLHDATAEGLLDEINEYNANPTKEMIELRDFYMMLLKSNPS
;
A
#
# COMPACT_ATOMS: atom_id res chain seq x y z
N MET A 1 -22.03 46.63 18.47
CA MET A 1 -21.44 45.31 18.45
C MET A 1 -21.56 44.68 17.06
N LYS A 2 -20.50 44.29 16.52
CA LYS A 2 -20.03 44.05 15.18
C LYS A 2 -20.91 43.15 14.28
N LYS A 3 -21.47 43.73 13.21
CA LYS A 3 -22.19 43.03 12.11
C LYS A 3 -21.25 42.52 10.98
N TYR A 4 -19.98 42.19 11.29
CA TYR A 4 -19.01 41.81 10.26
C TYR A 4 -18.77 40.32 10.15
N SER A 5 -19.40 39.49 11.01
CA SER A 5 -19.07 38.04 11.04
C SER A 5 -19.68 37.21 9.90
N SER A 6 -20.87 37.59 9.42
CA SER A 6 -21.59 36.79 8.39
C SER A 6 -21.06 37.02 6.97
N LEU A 7 -20.61 38.24 6.65
CA LEU A 7 -20.11 38.56 5.31
C LEU A 7 -18.74 37.94 5.04
N VAL A 8 -17.88 37.91 6.08
CA VAL A 8 -16.53 37.31 5.98
C VAL A 8 -16.61 35.78 5.84
N VAL A 9 -17.53 35.11 6.55
CA VAL A 9 -17.76 33.67 6.42
C VAL A 9 -18.34 33.32 5.05
N ILE A 10 -19.26 34.11 4.52
CA ILE A 10 -19.82 33.93 3.19
C ILE A 10 -18.74 34.16 2.11
N LEU A 11 -17.89 35.18 2.25
CA LEU A 11 -16.77 35.41 1.32
C LEU A 11 -15.78 34.23 1.30
N LEU A 12 -15.44 33.69 2.47
CA LEU A 12 -14.52 32.52 2.56
C LEU A 12 -15.09 31.26 1.93
N LEU A 13 -16.41 31.09 1.98
CA LEU A 13 -17.06 29.93 1.33
C LEU A 13 -17.08 30.07 -0.21
N PHE A 14 -17.18 31.29 -0.75
CA PHE A 14 -17.16 31.52 -2.20
C PHE A 14 -15.76 31.48 -2.82
N PHE A 15 -14.69 31.72 -2.05
CA PHE A 15 -13.31 31.66 -2.58
C PHE A 15 -12.69 30.27 -2.53
N ASN A 16 -13.22 29.34 -1.73
CA ASN A 16 -12.66 27.99 -1.61
C ASN A 16 -13.21 26.99 -2.64
N THR A 17 -14.42 27.19 -3.14
CA THR A 17 -15.05 26.24 -4.07
C THR A 17 -14.42 26.24 -5.48
N PRO A 18 -14.10 27.38 -6.12
CA PRO A 18 -13.45 27.37 -7.42
C PRO A 18 -12.03 26.75 -7.36
N LEU A 19 -11.25 27.08 -6.32
CA LEU A 19 -9.88 26.59 -6.17
C LEU A 19 -9.82 25.05 -6.02
N LYS A 20 -10.79 24.46 -5.32
CA LYS A 20 -10.91 23.01 -5.16
C LYS A 20 -11.35 22.32 -6.44
N ALA A 21 -12.32 22.91 -7.15
CA ALA A 21 -12.79 22.38 -8.44
C ALA A 21 -11.65 22.43 -9.50
N ASP A 22 -10.89 23.51 -9.51
CA ASP A 22 -9.74 23.68 -10.40
C ASP A 22 -8.64 22.66 -10.08
N TYR A 23 -8.36 22.42 -8.77
CA TYR A 23 -7.38 21.42 -8.36
C TYR A 23 -7.76 20.01 -8.86
N LEU A 24 -9.00 19.57 -8.61
CA LEU A 24 -9.46 18.26 -9.04
C LEU A 24 -9.48 18.14 -10.57
N SER A 25 -9.89 19.18 -11.27
CA SER A 25 -9.89 19.22 -12.73
C SER A 25 -8.47 19.06 -13.28
N ASN A 26 -7.53 19.81 -12.74
CA ASN A 26 -6.11 19.74 -13.16
C ASN A 26 -5.52 18.37 -12.83
N LEU A 27 -5.76 17.84 -11.61
CA LEU A 27 -5.28 16.51 -11.22
C LEU A 27 -5.82 15.41 -12.14
N THR A 28 -7.11 15.50 -12.52
CA THR A 28 -7.73 14.56 -13.46
C THR A 28 -7.12 14.67 -14.84
N GLU A 29 -6.94 15.90 -15.34
CA GLU A 29 -6.33 16.13 -16.65
C GLU A 29 -4.89 15.59 -16.74
N GLU A 30 -4.10 15.79 -15.69
CA GLU A 30 -2.73 15.27 -15.61
C GLU A 30 -2.71 13.74 -15.52
N ALA A 31 -3.58 13.15 -14.69
CA ALA A 31 -3.73 11.70 -14.59
C ALA A 31 -4.13 11.07 -15.93
N ASP A 32 -5.06 11.68 -16.64
CA ASP A 32 -5.52 11.21 -17.97
C ASP A 32 -4.44 11.35 -19.05
N LYS A 33 -3.49 12.30 -18.88
CA LYS A 33 -2.29 12.41 -19.72
C LYS A 33 -1.21 11.40 -19.36
N GLY A 34 -1.40 10.62 -18.30
CA GLY A 34 -0.49 9.55 -17.90
C GLY A 34 0.52 9.96 -16.82
N ASP A 35 0.35 11.12 -16.17
CA ASP A 35 1.23 11.48 -15.04
C ASP A 35 1.06 10.52 -13.88
N ILE A 36 2.15 9.85 -13.50
CA ILE A 36 2.17 8.78 -12.51
C ILE A 36 1.71 9.27 -11.14
N VAL A 37 2.16 10.46 -10.75
CA VAL A 37 1.86 11.02 -9.43
C VAL A 37 0.40 11.40 -9.35
N SER A 38 -0.12 12.03 -10.39
CA SER A 38 -1.54 12.42 -10.49
C SER A 38 -2.46 11.20 -10.53
N GLN A 39 -2.08 10.14 -11.27
CA GLN A 39 -2.81 8.86 -11.27
C GLN A 39 -2.85 8.24 -9.88
N ASN A 40 -1.70 8.14 -9.21
CA ASN A 40 -1.64 7.59 -7.85
C ASN A 40 -2.50 8.41 -6.88
N ASN A 41 -2.38 9.73 -6.88
CA ASN A 41 -3.12 10.61 -5.99
C ASN A 41 -4.63 10.55 -6.25
N LEU A 42 -5.04 10.60 -7.51
CA LEU A 42 -6.45 10.53 -7.89
C LEU A 42 -7.06 9.17 -7.54
N GLY A 43 -6.30 8.08 -7.75
CA GLY A 43 -6.69 6.75 -7.34
C GLY A 43 -6.95 6.64 -5.84
N HIS A 44 -6.06 7.17 -5.01
CA HIS A 44 -6.26 7.20 -3.56
C HIS A 44 -7.44 8.08 -3.13
N LEU A 45 -7.66 9.21 -3.81
CA LEU A 45 -8.83 10.06 -3.56
C LEU A 45 -10.14 9.32 -3.83
N TYR A 46 -10.23 8.55 -4.91
CA TYR A 46 -11.41 7.72 -5.19
C TYR A 46 -11.55 6.55 -4.22
N LEU A 47 -10.46 5.93 -3.79
CA LEU A 47 -10.49 4.80 -2.86
C LEU A 47 -11.02 5.21 -1.48
N SER A 48 -10.55 6.33 -0.95
CA SER A 48 -10.95 6.84 0.37
C SER A 48 -12.22 7.69 0.33
N GLY A 49 -12.50 8.31 -0.79
CA GLY A 49 -13.38 9.46 -0.90
C GLY A 49 -12.73 10.71 -0.28
N SER A 50 -13.24 11.86 -0.60
CA SER A 50 -12.78 13.12 0.00
C SER A 50 -13.92 14.10 0.16
N SER A 51 -14.27 14.42 1.40
CA SER A 51 -15.23 15.49 1.70
C SER A 51 -14.66 16.88 1.40
N GLU A 52 -13.35 17.02 1.40
CA GLU A 52 -12.68 18.25 1.04
C GLU A 52 -12.90 18.65 -0.42
N TYR A 53 -12.84 17.65 -1.31
CA TYR A 53 -12.98 17.85 -2.76
C TYR A 53 -14.35 17.41 -3.29
N ASP A 54 -15.28 17.03 -2.39
CA ASP A 54 -16.61 16.50 -2.73
C ASP A 54 -16.53 15.28 -3.67
N ILE A 55 -15.54 14.40 -3.40
CA ILE A 55 -15.31 13.16 -4.14
C ILE A 55 -15.95 12.00 -3.37
N PRO A 56 -17.00 11.36 -3.91
CA PRO A 56 -17.48 10.10 -3.35
C PRO A 56 -16.48 8.98 -3.58
N LYS A 57 -16.51 7.97 -2.72
CA LYS A 57 -15.77 6.73 -2.97
C LYS A 57 -16.24 6.11 -4.28
N ASP A 58 -15.27 5.71 -5.10
CA ASP A 58 -15.49 5.06 -6.40
C ASP A 58 -14.35 4.07 -6.63
N THR A 59 -14.60 2.82 -6.27
CA THR A 59 -13.57 1.78 -6.32
C THR A 59 -13.14 1.46 -7.73
N ASP A 60 -14.04 1.52 -8.71
CA ASP A 60 -13.70 1.25 -10.10
C ASP A 60 -12.73 2.30 -10.64
N LYS A 61 -12.97 3.57 -10.36
CA LYS A 61 -12.04 4.65 -10.70
C LYS A 61 -10.74 4.55 -9.92
N ALA A 62 -10.80 4.19 -8.63
CA ALA A 62 -9.60 3.98 -7.83
C ALA A 62 -8.70 2.91 -8.44
N ILE A 63 -9.26 1.74 -8.77
CA ILE A 63 -8.53 0.64 -9.42
C ILE A 63 -7.99 1.09 -10.77
N TYR A 64 -8.78 1.80 -11.58
CA TYR A 64 -8.36 2.30 -12.89
C TYR A 64 -7.09 3.17 -12.79
N TYR A 65 -7.11 4.21 -11.97
CA TYR A 65 -5.98 5.13 -11.85
C TYR A 65 -4.79 4.51 -11.10
N LEU A 66 -5.02 3.75 -10.02
CA LEU A 66 -3.95 3.06 -9.31
C LEU A 66 -3.27 2.01 -10.18
N SER A 67 -4.03 1.23 -10.97
CA SER A 67 -3.45 0.25 -11.90
C SER A 67 -2.64 0.91 -13.00
N ALA A 68 -3.07 2.09 -13.49
CA ALA A 68 -2.31 2.86 -14.46
C ALA A 68 -0.97 3.35 -13.87
N ALA A 69 -0.96 3.85 -12.63
CA ALA A 69 0.27 4.23 -11.93
C ALA A 69 1.17 3.02 -11.62
N ALA A 70 0.55 1.90 -11.20
CA ALA A 70 1.25 0.64 -10.92
C ALA A 70 1.93 0.07 -12.16
N ALA A 71 1.28 0.11 -13.32
CA ALA A 71 1.84 -0.33 -14.60
C ALA A 71 3.07 0.49 -15.01
N GLN A 72 3.17 1.72 -14.56
CA GLN A 72 4.31 2.60 -14.78
C GLN A 72 5.41 2.47 -13.69
N GLY A 73 5.28 1.53 -12.76
CA GLY A 73 6.30 1.25 -11.76
C GLY A 73 6.07 1.89 -10.39
N GLN A 74 4.92 2.53 -10.14
CA GLN A 74 4.62 3.11 -8.83
C GLN A 74 4.33 1.99 -7.81
N VAL A 75 5.31 1.68 -6.96
CA VAL A 75 5.26 0.53 -6.04
C VAL A 75 4.15 0.63 -4.98
N ASN A 76 3.86 1.85 -4.50
CA ASN A 76 2.75 2.06 -3.56
C ASN A 76 1.40 1.77 -4.23
N ALA A 77 1.23 2.16 -5.49
CA ALA A 77 0.02 1.85 -6.25
C ALA A 77 -0.11 0.33 -6.49
N MET A 78 1.00 -0.37 -6.80
CA MET A 78 0.99 -1.84 -6.93
C MET A 78 0.45 -2.52 -5.66
N THR A 79 0.99 -2.16 -4.48
CA THR A 79 0.55 -2.76 -3.22
C THR A 79 -0.88 -2.38 -2.86
N THR A 80 -1.31 -1.15 -3.15
CA THR A 80 -2.69 -0.73 -2.92
C THR A 80 -3.66 -1.50 -3.81
N VAL A 81 -3.37 -1.65 -5.10
CA VAL A 81 -4.18 -2.44 -6.02
C VAL A 81 -4.23 -3.91 -5.59
N GLY A 82 -3.06 -4.50 -5.27
CA GLY A 82 -2.97 -5.87 -4.78
C GLY A 82 -3.78 -6.10 -3.49
N TRP A 83 -3.71 -5.17 -2.55
CA TRP A 83 -4.51 -5.23 -1.32
C TRP A 83 -6.03 -5.08 -1.59
N THR A 84 -6.40 -4.18 -2.49
CA THR A 84 -7.80 -3.95 -2.86
C THR A 84 -8.43 -5.21 -3.48
N TYR A 85 -7.71 -5.89 -4.39
CA TYR A 85 -8.15 -7.17 -4.94
C TYR A 85 -8.17 -8.30 -3.91
N PHE A 86 -7.20 -8.31 -2.98
CA PHE A 86 -7.16 -9.32 -1.92
C PHE A 86 -8.35 -9.23 -0.96
N THR A 87 -8.65 -8.03 -0.48
CA THR A 87 -9.70 -7.83 0.52
C THR A 87 -11.11 -7.79 -0.08
N GLY A 88 -11.24 -7.39 -1.34
CA GLY A 88 -12.53 -7.05 -1.94
C GLY A 88 -13.20 -5.84 -1.25
N GLU A 89 -12.42 -5.05 -0.51
CA GLU A 89 -12.93 -3.86 0.19
C GLU A 89 -13.49 -2.83 -0.79
N HIS A 90 -14.40 -2.01 -0.28
CA HIS A 90 -15.03 -0.93 -1.03
C HIS A 90 -15.84 -1.39 -2.27
N GLY A 91 -16.21 -2.67 -2.35
CA GLY A 91 -16.95 -3.23 -3.46
C GLY A 91 -16.09 -3.67 -4.65
N ALA A 92 -14.76 -3.72 -4.47
CA ALA A 92 -13.88 -4.30 -5.47
C ALA A 92 -14.19 -5.79 -5.67
N PRO A 93 -14.06 -6.32 -6.88
CA PRO A 93 -14.07 -7.77 -7.04
C PRO A 93 -12.86 -8.35 -6.32
N GLN A 94 -13.09 -9.37 -5.48
CA GLN A 94 -11.98 -10.10 -4.90
C GLN A 94 -11.33 -10.96 -5.99
N ASP A 95 -10.05 -10.72 -6.26
CA ASP A 95 -9.26 -11.43 -7.24
C ASP A 95 -7.88 -11.75 -6.67
N ASN A 96 -7.69 -13.01 -6.33
CA ASN A 96 -6.48 -13.45 -5.66
C ASN A 96 -5.27 -13.51 -6.60
N ASP A 97 -5.48 -13.77 -7.89
CA ASP A 97 -4.41 -13.80 -8.88
C ASP A 97 -3.86 -12.37 -9.11
N GLU A 98 -4.74 -11.39 -9.23
CA GLU A 98 -4.36 -9.97 -9.31
C GLU A 98 -3.69 -9.51 -8.02
N ALA A 99 -4.18 -9.91 -6.84
CA ALA A 99 -3.58 -9.58 -5.55
C ALA A 99 -2.13 -10.05 -5.46
N ILE A 100 -1.86 -11.31 -5.85
CA ILE A 100 -0.51 -11.88 -5.87
C ILE A 100 0.35 -11.21 -6.92
N TYR A 101 -0.16 -11.03 -8.14
CA TYR A 101 0.57 -10.43 -9.25
C TYR A 101 1.12 -9.04 -8.91
N TRP A 102 0.27 -8.16 -8.38
CA TRP A 102 0.70 -6.81 -8.05
C TRP A 102 1.65 -6.74 -6.85
N ASN A 103 1.41 -7.56 -5.80
CA ASN A 103 2.35 -7.65 -4.70
C ASN A 103 3.69 -8.26 -5.13
N GLN A 104 3.70 -9.27 -6.04
CA GLN A 104 4.94 -9.84 -6.55
C GLN A 104 5.75 -8.79 -7.33
N LYS A 105 5.12 -8.01 -8.21
CA LYS A 105 5.80 -6.92 -8.92
C LYS A 105 6.41 -5.88 -7.97
N ALA A 106 5.70 -5.49 -6.93
CA ALA A 106 6.21 -4.56 -5.96
C ALA A 106 7.36 -5.16 -5.12
N SER A 107 7.26 -6.45 -4.77
CA SER A 107 8.33 -7.20 -4.07
C SER A 107 9.60 -7.30 -4.91
N ASP A 108 9.46 -7.59 -6.21
CA ASP A 108 10.58 -7.66 -7.17
C ASP A 108 11.25 -6.30 -7.37
N ALA A 109 10.50 -5.22 -7.20
CA ALA A 109 11.02 -3.85 -7.15
C ALA A 109 11.67 -3.47 -5.80
N GLY A 110 11.77 -4.39 -4.86
CA GLY A 110 12.38 -4.19 -3.55
C GLY A 110 11.45 -3.60 -2.49
N PHE A 111 10.14 -3.53 -2.75
CA PHE A 111 9.22 -2.93 -1.81
C PHE A 111 8.86 -3.88 -0.66
N THR A 112 9.39 -3.57 0.50
CA THR A 112 9.33 -4.37 1.72
C THR A 112 7.92 -4.83 2.11
N VAL A 113 6.94 -3.91 2.06
CA VAL A 113 5.54 -4.21 2.43
C VAL A 113 4.93 -5.26 1.52
N ALA A 114 5.28 -5.27 0.24
CA ALA A 114 4.78 -6.24 -0.72
C ALA A 114 5.27 -7.66 -0.42
N SER A 115 6.55 -7.81 -0.10
CA SER A 115 7.12 -9.09 0.32
C SER A 115 6.46 -9.60 1.61
N TYR A 116 6.19 -8.68 2.56
CA TYR A 116 5.44 -9.04 3.77
C TYR A 116 4.02 -9.53 3.45
N ASN A 117 3.29 -8.84 2.59
CA ASN A 117 1.94 -9.24 2.18
C ASN A 117 1.92 -10.64 1.56
N ILE A 118 2.87 -10.95 0.68
CA ILE A 118 2.97 -12.29 0.07
C ILE A 118 3.25 -13.36 1.15
N GLY A 119 4.15 -13.07 2.08
CA GLY A 119 4.39 -13.95 3.22
C GLY A 119 3.12 -14.22 4.02
N PHE A 120 2.31 -13.18 4.26
CA PHE A 120 1.02 -13.31 4.94
C PHE A 120 0.01 -14.15 4.14
N PHE A 121 -0.02 -14.04 2.81
CA PHE A 121 -0.90 -14.86 1.96
C PHE A 121 -0.55 -16.34 2.09
N TYR A 122 0.73 -16.72 2.01
CA TYR A 122 1.18 -18.09 2.21
C TYR A 122 0.94 -18.60 3.64
N TYR A 123 1.19 -17.77 4.65
CA TYR A 123 0.94 -18.14 6.04
C TYR A 123 -0.53 -18.47 6.32
N SER A 124 -1.43 -17.69 5.77
CA SER A 124 -2.86 -17.80 6.03
C SER A 124 -3.57 -18.77 5.09
N GLY A 125 -2.91 -19.24 4.03
CA GLY A 125 -3.58 -19.98 2.96
C GLY A 125 -4.64 -19.15 2.25
N LEU A 126 -4.40 -17.83 2.14
CA LEU A 126 -5.30 -16.86 1.52
C LEU A 126 -4.88 -16.57 0.09
N ALA A 127 -5.70 -15.80 -0.62
CA ALA A 127 -5.45 -15.42 -2.00
C ALA A 127 -5.33 -16.63 -2.96
N GLY A 128 -6.09 -17.70 -2.72
CA GLY A 128 -6.06 -18.91 -3.56
C GLY A 128 -4.82 -19.79 -3.38
N LEU A 129 -3.91 -19.42 -2.48
CA LEU A 129 -2.74 -20.23 -2.14
C LEU A 129 -3.10 -21.26 -1.06
N GLU A 130 -2.49 -22.43 -1.13
CA GLU A 130 -2.44 -23.34 0.01
C GLU A 130 -1.51 -22.76 1.09
N GLN A 131 -1.81 -23.05 2.37
CA GLN A 131 -0.92 -22.67 3.46
C GLN A 131 0.47 -23.29 3.24
N ASP A 132 1.49 -22.44 3.12
CA ASP A 132 2.88 -22.83 2.98
C ASP A 132 3.76 -22.00 3.91
N LEU A 133 4.12 -22.60 5.04
CA LEU A 133 4.94 -21.93 6.06
C LEU A 133 6.38 -21.67 5.59
N ILE A 134 6.90 -22.50 4.66
CA ILE A 134 8.24 -22.32 4.11
C ILE A 134 8.27 -21.11 3.19
N MET A 135 7.27 -20.96 2.31
CA MET A 135 7.15 -19.78 1.44
C MET A 135 6.82 -18.52 2.25
N ALA A 136 5.97 -18.60 3.25
CA ALA A 136 5.68 -17.49 4.14
C ALA A 136 6.96 -16.96 4.79
N ARG A 137 7.77 -17.87 5.37
CA ARG A 137 9.08 -17.55 5.97
C ARG A 137 10.02 -16.91 4.95
N LYS A 138 10.14 -17.49 3.75
CA LYS A 138 10.99 -16.95 2.68
C LYS A 138 10.65 -15.50 2.36
N TYR A 139 9.39 -15.17 2.20
CA TYR A 139 8.97 -13.81 1.86
C TYR A 139 9.10 -12.84 3.02
N TRP A 140 8.90 -13.27 4.26
CA TRP A 140 9.15 -12.41 5.42
C TRP A 140 10.64 -12.15 5.63
N LEU A 141 11.51 -13.11 5.35
CA LEU A 141 12.97 -12.91 5.32
C LEU A 141 13.38 -11.94 4.21
N LEU A 142 12.81 -12.09 3.02
CA LEU A 142 13.03 -11.14 1.93
C LEU A 142 12.61 -9.73 2.32
N SER A 143 11.47 -9.58 2.96
CA SER A 143 10.96 -8.32 3.48
C SER A 143 11.94 -7.69 4.49
N ALA A 144 12.40 -8.48 5.46
CA ALA A 144 13.38 -8.02 6.46
C ALA A 144 14.71 -7.59 5.81
N SER A 145 15.21 -8.36 4.84
CA SER A 145 16.43 -8.02 4.08
C SER A 145 16.26 -6.72 3.28
N GLN A 146 15.14 -6.55 2.59
CA GLN A 146 14.83 -5.32 1.84
C GLN A 146 14.79 -4.10 2.77
N TRP A 147 14.19 -4.25 3.97
CA TRP A 147 14.15 -3.18 4.95
C TRP A 147 15.55 -2.81 5.46
N LEU A 148 16.37 -3.80 5.85
CA LEU A 148 17.74 -3.57 6.29
C LEU A 148 18.59 -2.87 5.22
N ASN A 149 18.42 -3.25 3.96
CA ASN A 149 19.12 -2.60 2.84
C ASN A 149 18.68 -1.15 2.65
N SER A 150 17.39 -0.84 2.83
CA SER A 150 16.87 0.53 2.71
C SER A 150 17.40 1.47 3.79
N GLU A 151 17.69 0.94 4.99
CA GLU A 151 18.27 1.68 6.11
C GLU A 151 19.80 1.77 6.05
N GLY A 152 20.45 1.20 5.01
CA GLY A 152 21.91 1.18 4.87
C GLY A 152 22.62 0.26 5.89
N LEU A 153 21.88 -0.63 6.50
CA LEU A 153 22.39 -1.67 7.39
C LEU A 153 22.84 -2.86 6.55
N HIS A 154 24.10 -2.86 6.13
CA HIS A 154 24.66 -3.80 5.17
C HIS A 154 24.69 -5.27 5.64
N ASP A 155 24.63 -6.14 4.65
CA ASP A 155 24.86 -7.60 4.49
C ASP A 155 25.11 -8.46 5.75
N ALA A 156 26.01 -8.06 6.63
CA ALA A 156 26.37 -8.85 7.82
C ALA A 156 25.23 -9.02 8.83
N THR A 157 24.29 -8.07 8.88
CA THR A 157 23.15 -8.13 9.80
C THR A 157 22.00 -8.93 9.20
N ALA A 158 21.83 -8.86 7.87
CA ALA A 158 20.85 -9.66 7.15
C ALA A 158 21.28 -11.13 7.11
N GLU A 159 22.57 -11.43 6.91
CA GLU A 159 23.12 -12.78 7.01
C GLU A 159 23.02 -13.33 8.43
N GLY A 160 23.34 -12.53 9.47
CA GLY A 160 23.20 -12.93 10.86
C GLY A 160 21.75 -13.23 11.25
N LEU A 161 20.78 -12.44 10.74
CA LEU A 161 19.35 -12.71 10.93
C LEU A 161 18.90 -13.98 10.19
N LEU A 162 19.44 -14.21 9.00
CA LEU A 162 19.21 -15.43 8.22
C LEU A 162 19.78 -16.66 8.92
N ASP A 163 20.96 -16.57 9.55
CA ASP A 163 21.59 -17.65 10.30
C ASP A 163 20.84 -17.94 11.60
N GLU A 164 20.44 -16.93 12.36
CA GLU A 164 19.60 -17.10 13.57
C GLU A 164 18.27 -17.77 13.25
N ILE A 165 17.66 -17.43 12.12
CA ILE A 165 16.38 -17.99 11.70
C ILE A 165 16.57 -19.42 11.13
N ASN A 166 17.74 -19.76 10.57
CA ASN A 166 18.05 -21.11 10.11
C ASN A 166 18.37 -22.09 11.25
N GLU A 167 18.88 -21.62 12.40
CA GLU A 167 19.17 -22.43 13.59
C GLU A 167 17.89 -22.85 14.36
N TYR A 168 16.77 -22.17 14.21
CA TYR A 168 15.53 -22.41 14.95
C TYR A 168 14.62 -23.44 14.27
N ASN A 169 15.01 -24.70 14.17
CA ASN A 169 14.25 -25.74 13.45
C ASN A 169 13.25 -26.57 14.30
N ALA A 170 12.93 -26.16 15.52
CA ALA A 170 12.14 -27.03 16.41
C ALA A 170 10.61 -26.83 16.38
N ASN A 171 10.09 -25.67 15.99
CA ASN A 171 8.65 -25.43 15.86
C ASN A 171 8.34 -24.30 14.86
N PRO A 172 8.05 -24.64 13.60
CA PRO A 172 7.84 -23.66 12.54
C PRO A 172 6.76 -22.61 12.87
N THR A 173 5.72 -23.00 13.58
CA THR A 173 4.60 -22.12 13.90
C THR A 173 4.98 -21.03 14.91
N LYS A 174 5.80 -21.38 15.90
CA LYS A 174 6.28 -20.42 16.90
C LYS A 174 7.25 -19.41 16.28
N GLU A 175 8.16 -19.89 15.47
CA GLU A 175 9.13 -19.05 14.73
C GLU A 175 8.43 -18.05 13.81
N MET A 176 7.38 -18.50 13.10
CA MET A 176 6.62 -17.65 12.20
C MET A 176 5.88 -16.53 12.93
N ILE A 177 5.33 -16.82 14.13
CA ILE A 177 4.68 -15.82 14.98
C ILE A 177 5.73 -14.80 15.48
N GLU A 178 6.86 -15.27 15.96
CA GLU A 178 7.93 -14.41 16.46
C GLU A 178 8.50 -13.50 15.35
N LEU A 179 8.73 -14.03 14.15
CA LEU A 179 9.16 -13.27 12.98
C LEU A 179 8.13 -12.21 12.57
N ARG A 180 6.85 -12.59 12.51
CA ARG A 180 5.74 -11.64 12.25
C ARG A 180 5.72 -10.53 13.30
N ASP A 181 5.81 -10.88 14.58
CA ASP A 181 5.72 -9.92 15.67
C ASP A 181 6.96 -9.00 15.70
N PHE A 182 8.14 -9.51 15.38
CA PHE A 182 9.34 -8.73 15.16
C PHE A 182 9.16 -7.72 14.00
N TYR A 183 8.63 -8.17 12.86
CA TYR A 183 8.37 -7.31 11.72
C TYR A 183 7.33 -6.23 12.02
N MET A 184 6.25 -6.59 12.72
CA MET A 184 5.23 -5.63 13.17
C MET A 184 5.78 -4.61 14.16
N MET A 185 6.76 -4.98 14.96
CA MET A 185 7.48 -4.06 15.83
C MET A 185 8.32 -3.06 15.01
N LEU A 186 9.04 -3.54 13.99
CA LEU A 186 9.83 -2.69 13.10
C LEU A 186 8.96 -1.68 12.35
N LEU A 187 7.82 -2.10 11.80
CA LEU A 187 6.88 -1.20 11.12
C LEU A 187 6.30 -0.13 12.05
N LYS A 188 6.08 -0.45 13.34
CA LYS A 188 5.58 0.51 14.32
C LYS A 188 6.65 1.48 14.82
N SER A 189 7.92 1.09 14.78
CA SER A 189 9.03 1.94 15.20
C SER A 189 9.44 2.97 14.15
N ASN A 190 8.99 2.80 12.91
CA ASN A 190 9.27 3.72 11.80
C ASN A 190 7.95 4.11 11.08
N PRO A 191 7.10 4.95 11.69
CA PRO A 191 5.92 5.48 11.01
C PRO A 191 6.38 6.42 9.90
N SER A 192 6.26 5.98 8.65
CA SER A 192 6.49 6.76 7.43
C SER A 192 5.58 7.98 7.33
#